data_c2f2b0623ff220fb36d49c42b59c96c6
#
_entry.id   c2f2b0623ff220fb36d49c42b59c96c6
#
_cell.length_a   1.000
_cell.length_b   1.000
_cell.length_c   1.000
_cell.angle_alpha   90.00
_cell.angle_beta   90.00
_cell.angle_gamma   90.00
#
_symmetry.space_group_name_H-M   'P 1'
#
loop_
_entity.id
_entity.type
_entity.pdbx_description
1 polymer ?
#
loop_
_entity_poly.entity_id
_entity_poly.type
_entity_poly.pdbx_seq_one_letter_code
_entity_poly.pdbx_strand_id
1 'polypeptide(L)'
;PTPTPAPTPTPTPAPTPTPTPTPAPTPGSLLPLSGAIILSNDFDQDKSTYEGSSEYLEQSGLALINASSAYARGATGEGTIIGIMDSGVDSSHQELDGLYKLTSDSYLVYSDRSPTTEERRHGTHVSAIALGERDSSGMHGVAFDSQLFFISIKLGSAGEEYEPAEINSSVDYTGVDDSWSQLENYFVEKGVTVVNGSFGYQGNINDYSEQDIRYAFPKTIEVLAQADKLDEDKTLFIWSAGNGGGYADQGVDYSSPEVFGGLPYLVSELRANSAAVVSVDLDGTISSFSNRCGVAKDYCVAAPGRSITSAYAQDAPENSYYAEFSGTSM
;
A
#
# COMPACT_ATOMS: atom_id res chain seq x y z
N PRO A 1 -19.27 -40.88 -64.64
CA PRO A 1 -18.62 -40.17 -63.58
C PRO A 1 -18.92 -40.81 -62.23
N THR A 2 -17.89 -41.29 -61.57
CA THR A 2 -17.98 -41.92 -60.25
C THR A 2 -18.18 -40.83 -59.19
N PRO A 3 -19.11 -40.95 -58.22
CA PRO A 3 -19.30 -39.95 -57.19
C PRO A 3 -18.09 -39.87 -56.24
N THR A 4 -17.66 -38.65 -55.92
CA THR A 4 -16.62 -38.37 -54.96
C THR A 4 -17.10 -38.79 -53.55
N PRO A 5 -16.30 -39.53 -52.78
CA PRO A 5 -16.70 -39.91 -51.42
C PRO A 5 -16.79 -38.66 -50.49
N ALA A 6 -17.78 -38.70 -49.62
CA ALA A 6 -18.00 -37.65 -48.63
C ALA A 6 -16.84 -37.61 -47.63
N PRO A 7 -16.45 -36.40 -47.14
CA PRO A 7 -15.37 -36.27 -46.16
C PRO A 7 -15.75 -36.97 -44.83
N THR A 8 -14.79 -37.71 -44.28
CA THR A 8 -14.92 -38.35 -42.96
C THR A 8 -14.99 -37.27 -41.88
N PRO A 9 -15.94 -37.34 -40.95
CA PRO A 9 -16.00 -36.36 -39.87
C PRO A 9 -14.74 -36.43 -38.98
N THR A 10 -14.14 -35.27 -38.72
CA THR A 10 -13.04 -35.14 -37.79
C THR A 10 -13.55 -35.44 -36.36
N PRO A 11 -12.84 -36.25 -35.56
CA PRO A 11 -13.27 -36.54 -34.22
C PRO A 11 -13.21 -35.26 -33.35
N THR A 12 -14.30 -35.01 -32.64
CA THR A 12 -14.37 -33.93 -31.65
C THR A 12 -13.36 -34.19 -30.53
N PRO A 13 -12.49 -33.25 -30.18
CA PRO A 13 -11.57 -33.45 -29.08
C PRO A 13 -12.34 -33.73 -27.79
N ALA A 14 -11.82 -34.65 -26.99
CA ALA A 14 -12.35 -34.91 -25.65
C ALA A 14 -12.29 -33.68 -24.77
N PRO A 15 -13.27 -33.43 -23.88
CA PRO A 15 -13.22 -32.30 -22.96
C PRO A 15 -11.98 -32.40 -22.09
N THR A 16 -11.27 -31.29 -21.99
CA THR A 16 -10.12 -31.14 -21.08
C THR A 16 -10.62 -31.41 -19.66
N PRO A 17 -9.95 -32.23 -18.85
CA PRO A 17 -10.36 -32.46 -17.47
C PRO A 17 -10.34 -31.14 -16.70
N THR A 18 -11.45 -30.85 -16.02
CA THR A 18 -11.53 -29.71 -15.09
C THR A 18 -10.45 -29.87 -14.02
N PRO A 19 -9.59 -28.88 -13.76
CA PRO A 19 -8.60 -29.00 -12.71
C PRO A 19 -9.29 -29.27 -11.38
N THR A 20 -8.82 -30.29 -10.69
CA THR A 20 -9.23 -30.60 -9.31
C THR A 20 -8.92 -29.36 -8.46
N PRO A 21 -9.85 -28.83 -7.66
CA PRO A 21 -9.56 -27.70 -6.81
C PRO A 21 -8.39 -28.06 -5.88
N THR A 22 -7.35 -27.24 -5.90
CA THR A 22 -6.24 -27.34 -4.96
C THR A 22 -6.84 -27.19 -3.55
N PRO A 23 -6.54 -28.09 -2.60
CA PRO A 23 -7.01 -27.93 -1.24
C PRO A 23 -6.58 -26.55 -0.72
N ALA A 24 -7.50 -25.86 -0.05
CA ALA A 24 -7.17 -24.59 0.62
C ALA A 24 -5.95 -24.83 1.50
N PRO A 25 -4.97 -23.89 1.52
CA PRO A 25 -3.82 -24.02 2.37
C PRO A 25 -4.30 -24.18 3.82
N THR A 26 -3.84 -25.23 4.48
CA THR A 26 -3.99 -25.37 5.93
C THR A 26 -3.49 -24.07 6.54
N PRO A 27 -4.20 -23.43 7.49
CA PRO A 27 -3.68 -22.23 8.15
C PRO A 27 -2.27 -22.55 8.63
N GLY A 28 -1.29 -21.92 7.96
CA GLY A 28 0.11 -22.07 8.34
C GLY A 28 0.24 -21.66 9.80
N SER A 29 0.96 -22.44 10.56
CA SER A 29 1.37 -22.06 11.90
C SER A 29 1.95 -20.64 11.77
N LEU A 30 1.30 -19.66 12.41
CA LEU A 30 1.84 -18.32 12.51
C LEU A 30 3.25 -18.47 13.03
N LEU A 31 4.24 -18.00 12.27
CA LEU A 31 5.62 -17.95 12.73
C LEU A 31 5.61 -17.23 14.07
N PRO A 32 6.31 -17.72 15.09
CA PRO A 32 6.40 -17.00 16.34
C PRO A 32 7.05 -15.65 16.02
N LEU A 33 6.27 -14.56 16.16
CA LEU A 33 6.84 -13.23 16.30
C LEU A 33 7.89 -13.34 17.39
N SER A 34 9.11 -12.94 17.12
CA SER A 34 10.27 -13.08 18.01
C SER A 34 10.18 -12.19 19.27
N GLY A 35 9.05 -11.57 19.52
CA GLY A 35 8.64 -10.98 20.79
C GLY A 35 7.61 -11.90 21.45
N ALA A 36 7.80 -12.27 22.70
CA ALA A 36 6.83 -13.06 23.45
C ALA A 36 5.47 -12.33 23.39
N ILE A 37 4.49 -12.91 22.68
CA ILE A 37 3.10 -12.48 22.84
C ILE A 37 2.75 -12.77 24.31
N ILE A 38 2.83 -11.74 25.12
CA ILE A 38 2.36 -11.79 26.49
C ILE A 38 0.84 -11.83 26.38
N LEU A 39 0.27 -13.02 26.48
CA LEU A 39 -1.16 -13.15 26.77
C LEU A 39 -1.33 -12.59 28.18
N SER A 40 -1.66 -11.31 28.30
CA SER A 40 -2.02 -10.75 29.58
C SER A 40 -3.27 -11.48 30.07
N ASN A 41 -3.33 -11.78 31.36
CA ASN A 41 -4.55 -12.34 31.99
C ASN A 41 -5.69 -11.31 32.00
N ASP A 42 -5.41 -10.08 31.59
CA ASP A 42 -6.30 -8.91 31.60
C ASP A 42 -6.55 -8.32 30.19
N PHE A 43 -6.66 -9.19 29.18
CA PHE A 43 -6.87 -8.77 27.78
C PHE A 43 -7.98 -7.72 27.61
N ASP A 44 -9.12 -7.90 28.27
CA ASP A 44 -10.24 -6.95 28.15
C ASP A 44 -9.92 -5.60 28.81
N GLN A 45 -9.16 -5.61 29.90
CA GLN A 45 -8.70 -4.39 30.57
C GLN A 45 -7.68 -3.65 29.71
N ASP A 46 -6.71 -4.36 29.15
CA ASP A 46 -5.69 -3.77 28.28
C ASP A 46 -6.33 -3.18 27.02
N LYS A 47 -7.24 -3.94 26.39
CA LYS A 47 -8.01 -3.47 25.26
C LYS A 47 -8.79 -2.19 25.58
N SER A 48 -9.51 -2.15 26.68
CA SER A 48 -10.31 -0.98 27.10
C SER A 48 -9.44 0.23 27.44
N THR A 49 -8.21 0.03 27.90
CA THR A 49 -7.25 1.09 28.17
C THR A 49 -6.86 1.81 26.87
N TYR A 50 -6.63 1.06 25.78
CA TYR A 50 -6.38 1.67 24.46
C TYR A 50 -7.61 2.40 23.95
N GLU A 51 -8.77 1.75 23.96
CA GLU A 51 -10.04 2.32 23.45
C GLU A 51 -10.50 3.58 24.22
N GLY A 52 -10.06 3.75 25.44
CA GLY A 52 -10.38 4.92 26.28
C GLY A 52 -9.40 6.09 26.12
N SER A 53 -8.30 5.93 25.39
CA SER A 53 -7.34 7.02 25.21
C SER A 53 -7.83 8.05 24.17
N SER A 54 -7.51 9.34 24.40
CA SER A 54 -7.88 10.41 23.48
C SER A 54 -7.30 10.18 22.08
N GLU A 55 -6.04 9.78 21.99
CA GLU A 55 -5.32 9.54 20.73
C GLU A 55 -5.99 8.43 19.89
N TYR A 56 -6.45 7.35 20.55
CA TYR A 56 -7.18 6.27 19.85
C TYR A 56 -8.52 6.76 19.30
N LEU A 57 -9.20 7.63 20.03
CA LEU A 57 -10.50 8.17 19.64
C LEU A 57 -10.39 9.21 18.52
N GLU A 58 -9.29 9.98 18.49
CA GLU A 58 -9.02 10.92 17.40
C GLU A 58 -8.75 10.20 16.07
N GLN A 59 -8.18 8.99 16.12
CA GLN A 59 -7.93 8.16 14.95
C GLN A 59 -9.06 7.15 14.76
N SER A 60 -10.18 7.62 14.22
CA SER A 60 -11.42 6.83 14.07
C SER A 60 -11.25 5.50 13.31
N GLY A 61 -10.28 5.41 12.41
CA GLY A 61 -9.93 4.20 11.67
C GLY A 61 -9.49 3.04 12.55
N LEU A 62 -8.83 3.30 13.69
CA LEU A 62 -8.33 2.28 14.62
C LEU A 62 -9.46 1.40 15.19
N ALA A 63 -10.60 2.01 15.47
CA ALA A 63 -11.77 1.27 15.98
C ALA A 63 -12.35 0.34 14.91
N LEU A 64 -12.43 0.80 13.66
CA LEU A 64 -12.96 0.00 12.55
C LEU A 64 -12.11 -1.23 12.25
N ILE A 65 -10.79 -1.11 12.33
CA ILE A 65 -9.86 -2.24 12.14
C ILE A 65 -9.65 -3.07 13.41
N ASN A 66 -10.30 -2.71 14.52
CA ASN A 66 -10.17 -3.39 15.83
C ASN A 66 -8.71 -3.44 16.34
N ALA A 67 -7.96 -2.35 16.14
CA ALA A 67 -6.54 -2.25 16.47
C ALA A 67 -6.26 -2.51 17.96
N SER A 68 -7.12 -2.07 18.87
CA SER A 68 -7.03 -2.30 20.30
C SER A 68 -6.85 -3.78 20.68
N SER A 69 -7.46 -4.69 19.90
CA SER A 69 -7.30 -6.14 20.11
C SER A 69 -5.91 -6.65 19.74
N ALA A 70 -5.22 -6.02 18.80
CA ALA A 70 -3.82 -6.31 18.47
C ALA A 70 -2.90 -5.76 19.56
N TYR A 71 -3.14 -4.53 19.99
CA TYR A 71 -2.37 -3.85 21.04
C TYR A 71 -2.43 -4.59 22.38
N ALA A 72 -3.61 -5.05 22.79
CA ALA A 72 -3.77 -5.86 24.00
C ALA A 72 -3.03 -7.22 23.94
N ARG A 73 -2.50 -7.59 22.78
CA ARG A 73 -1.63 -8.76 22.56
C ARG A 73 -0.17 -8.37 22.36
N GLY A 74 0.19 -7.11 22.52
CA GLY A 74 1.55 -6.60 22.35
C GLY A 74 1.95 -6.32 20.90
N ALA A 75 1.00 -6.36 19.94
CA ALA A 75 1.30 -6.03 18.54
C ALA A 75 1.19 -4.52 18.30
N THR A 76 2.23 -3.77 18.67
CA THR A 76 2.31 -2.32 18.59
C THR A 76 3.29 -1.82 17.51
N GLY A 77 3.99 -2.75 16.86
CA GLY A 77 5.04 -2.46 15.88
C GLY A 77 6.45 -2.44 16.47
N GLU A 78 6.64 -2.73 17.76
CA GLU A 78 7.97 -2.74 18.40
C GLU A 78 8.94 -3.65 17.64
N GLY A 79 10.12 -3.10 17.31
CA GLY A 79 11.18 -3.82 16.61
C GLY A 79 10.98 -3.94 15.10
N THR A 80 9.95 -3.30 14.53
CA THR A 80 9.72 -3.30 13.07
C THR A 80 10.11 -1.96 12.44
N ILE A 81 10.42 -2.00 11.14
CA ILE A 81 10.68 -0.82 10.32
C ILE A 81 9.60 -0.77 9.23
N ILE A 82 8.86 0.34 9.18
CA ILE A 82 7.89 0.61 8.12
C ILE A 82 8.51 1.59 7.14
N GLY A 83 8.56 1.20 5.88
CA GLY A 83 8.95 2.05 4.76
C GLY A 83 7.78 2.89 4.28
N ILE A 84 7.99 4.17 4.09
CA ILE A 84 7.04 5.06 3.42
C ILE A 84 7.74 5.67 2.21
N MET A 85 7.14 5.51 1.06
CA MET A 85 7.57 6.15 -0.18
C MET A 85 6.52 7.18 -0.58
N ASP A 86 6.87 8.48 -0.47
CA ASP A 86 5.91 9.57 -0.64
C ASP A 86 6.61 10.90 -1.00
N SER A 87 5.85 11.98 -1.19
CA SER A 87 6.37 13.28 -1.65
C SER A 87 7.28 14.00 -0.65
N GLY A 88 7.26 13.66 0.61
CA GLY A 88 8.08 14.24 1.66
C GLY A 88 7.45 14.07 3.03
N VAL A 89 8.23 14.27 4.09
CA VAL A 89 7.79 14.17 5.47
C VAL A 89 8.27 15.33 6.30
N ASP A 90 7.48 15.81 7.24
CA ASP A 90 7.88 16.70 8.30
C ASP A 90 8.27 15.91 9.55
N SER A 91 9.53 15.53 9.63
CA SER A 91 10.07 14.74 10.74
C SER A 91 10.16 15.54 12.06
N SER A 92 9.84 16.82 12.03
CA SER A 92 9.77 17.64 13.24
C SER A 92 8.35 17.76 13.82
N HIS A 93 7.35 17.17 13.14
CA HIS A 93 6.00 17.08 13.68
C HIS A 93 6.00 16.22 14.93
N GLN A 94 5.26 16.63 15.98
CA GLN A 94 5.23 15.94 17.28
C GLN A 94 4.86 14.45 17.20
N GLU A 95 4.09 14.03 16.20
CA GLU A 95 3.77 12.63 15.97
C GLU A 95 4.93 11.80 15.40
N LEU A 96 6.02 12.45 14.98
CA LEU A 96 7.12 11.83 14.26
C LEU A 96 8.51 12.19 14.83
N ASP A 97 8.61 13.07 15.83
CA ASP A 97 9.88 13.67 16.27
C ASP A 97 10.59 12.93 17.40
N GLY A 98 9.86 12.23 18.24
CA GLY A 98 10.39 11.69 19.52
C GLY A 98 10.98 10.30 19.44
N LEU A 99 10.64 9.49 18.47
CA LEU A 99 10.88 8.05 18.51
C LEU A 99 12.05 7.56 17.66
N TYR A 100 12.98 8.40 17.27
CA TYR A 100 14.05 7.91 16.38
C TYR A 100 13.44 7.23 15.14
N LYS A 101 12.26 7.71 14.75
CA LYS A 101 11.44 7.09 13.72
C LYS A 101 12.14 7.14 12.39
N LEU A 102 12.78 8.26 12.09
CA LEU A 102 13.63 8.36 10.90
C LEU A 102 14.93 7.64 11.15
N THR A 103 15.15 6.56 10.45
CA THR A 103 16.49 6.01 10.35
C THR A 103 17.39 7.07 9.68
N SER A 104 18.64 7.17 10.10
CA SER A 104 19.62 8.13 9.56
C SER A 104 19.84 8.02 8.03
N ASP A 105 19.22 7.03 7.41
CA ASP A 105 19.42 6.64 6.03
C ASP A 105 18.24 7.01 5.11
N SER A 106 17.32 7.88 5.55
CA SER A 106 16.23 8.36 4.69
C SER A 106 16.78 9.02 3.42
N TYR A 107 16.42 8.48 2.28
CA TYR A 107 16.94 8.89 0.98
C TYR A 107 16.04 9.98 0.37
N LEU A 108 16.63 11.08 -0.09
CA LEU A 108 15.93 12.15 -0.79
C LEU A 108 16.18 12.03 -2.30
N VAL A 109 15.15 11.73 -3.07
CA VAL A 109 15.24 11.66 -4.55
C VAL A 109 15.17 13.03 -5.21
N TYR A 110 14.91 14.09 -4.44
CA TYR A 110 15.05 15.46 -4.94
C TYR A 110 16.54 15.78 -5.14
N SER A 111 16.97 15.83 -6.40
CA SER A 111 18.39 16.05 -6.75
C SER A 111 18.85 17.48 -6.56
N ASP A 112 17.95 18.44 -6.43
CA ASP A 112 18.22 19.88 -6.47
C ASP A 112 17.71 20.67 -5.28
N ARG A 113 16.80 20.14 -4.47
CA ARG A 113 16.22 20.79 -3.29
C ARG A 113 15.54 19.82 -2.35
N SER A 114 15.28 20.24 -1.12
CA SER A 114 14.37 19.54 -0.21
C SER A 114 12.91 19.73 -0.62
N PRO A 115 12.01 18.80 -0.24
CA PRO A 115 10.57 18.99 -0.41
C PRO A 115 10.08 20.27 0.27
N THR A 116 9.18 20.98 -0.39
CA THR A 116 8.48 22.12 0.22
C THR A 116 7.52 21.64 1.30
N THR A 117 7.02 22.55 2.14
CA THR A 117 5.98 22.20 3.14
C THR A 117 4.74 21.62 2.49
N GLU A 118 4.31 22.16 1.36
CA GLU A 118 3.19 21.64 0.58
C GLU A 118 3.40 20.16 0.19
N GLU A 119 4.58 19.86 -0.36
CA GLU A 119 4.94 18.50 -0.77
C GLU A 119 5.08 17.55 0.42
N ARG A 120 5.42 18.04 1.62
CA ARG A 120 5.50 17.19 2.82
C ARG A 120 4.15 16.85 3.45
N ARG A 121 3.07 17.56 3.11
CA ARG A 121 1.76 17.39 3.73
C ARG A 121 1.23 15.96 3.62
N HIS A 122 1.25 15.41 2.42
CA HIS A 122 0.71 14.08 2.16
C HIS A 122 1.53 12.99 2.86
N GLY A 123 2.84 12.95 2.68
CA GLY A 123 3.68 11.93 3.30
C GLY A 123 3.76 12.04 4.83
N THR A 124 3.65 13.26 5.41
CA THR A 124 3.52 13.44 6.86
C THR A 124 2.23 12.79 7.37
N HIS A 125 1.12 13.05 6.68
CA HIS A 125 -0.19 12.51 7.03
C HIS A 125 -0.20 10.98 6.96
N VAL A 126 0.29 10.40 5.88
CA VAL A 126 0.40 8.95 5.67
C VAL A 126 1.31 8.30 6.73
N SER A 127 2.47 8.93 7.00
CA SER A 127 3.42 8.42 7.99
C SER A 127 2.81 8.35 9.39
N ALA A 128 2.11 9.39 9.83
CA ALA A 128 1.50 9.42 11.15
C ALA A 128 0.32 8.44 11.27
N ILE A 129 -0.47 8.22 10.21
CA ILE A 129 -1.47 7.13 10.19
C ILE A 129 -0.81 5.77 10.45
N ALA A 130 0.32 5.53 9.80
CA ALA A 130 1.02 4.25 9.93
C ALA A 130 1.65 4.07 11.30
N LEU A 131 2.32 5.10 11.84
CA LEU A 131 3.22 4.94 12.98
C LEU A 131 3.37 6.18 13.89
N GLY A 132 2.44 7.14 13.86
CA GLY A 132 2.44 8.29 14.78
C GLY A 132 2.60 7.86 16.23
N GLU A 133 3.28 8.70 17.03
CA GLU A 133 3.60 8.38 18.42
C GLU A 133 2.36 8.19 19.30
N ARG A 134 2.51 7.39 20.32
CA ARG A 134 1.53 7.26 21.40
C ARG A 134 2.10 7.87 22.67
N ASP A 135 1.90 9.19 22.84
CA ASP A 135 2.50 9.98 23.91
C ASP A 135 1.49 10.73 24.80
N SER A 136 0.20 10.46 24.63
CA SER A 136 -0.93 11.11 25.29
C SER A 136 -1.28 12.49 24.71
N SER A 137 -0.84 12.79 23.48
CA SER A 137 -1.14 14.03 22.76
C SER A 137 -1.57 13.70 21.33
N GLY A 138 -2.46 14.50 20.73
CA GLY A 138 -2.86 14.34 19.33
C GLY A 138 -3.50 13.00 19.02
N MET A 139 -2.90 12.24 18.11
CA MET A 139 -3.35 10.93 17.65
C MET A 139 -2.18 9.95 17.65
N HIS A 140 -2.42 8.66 17.53
CA HIS A 140 -1.35 7.70 17.28
C HIS A 140 -1.61 6.85 16.03
N GLY A 141 -0.55 6.35 15.42
CA GLY A 141 -0.60 5.47 14.28
C GLY A 141 -0.98 4.03 14.65
N VAL A 142 -1.17 3.21 13.59
CA VAL A 142 -1.50 1.78 13.75
C VAL A 142 -0.35 1.01 14.41
N ALA A 143 0.89 1.33 14.08
CA ALA A 143 2.09 0.67 14.59
C ALA A 143 3.00 1.70 15.30
N PHE A 144 2.48 2.29 16.37
CA PHE A 144 3.07 3.44 17.05
C PHE A 144 4.46 3.19 17.67
N ASP A 145 4.88 1.95 17.86
CA ASP A 145 6.21 1.58 18.33
C ASP A 145 7.20 1.22 17.19
N SER A 146 6.77 1.35 15.92
CA SER A 146 7.63 1.07 14.76
C SER A 146 8.59 2.22 14.46
N GLN A 147 9.69 1.90 13.76
CA GLN A 147 10.57 2.88 13.16
C GLN A 147 10.13 3.25 11.74
N LEU A 148 10.34 4.50 11.34
CA LEU A 148 10.08 5.00 10.01
C LEU A 148 11.35 4.94 9.14
N PHE A 149 11.24 4.34 7.96
CA PHE A 149 12.21 4.51 6.90
C PHE A 149 11.53 5.26 5.73
N PHE A 150 11.86 6.51 5.52
CA PHE A 150 11.17 7.36 4.56
C PHE A 150 12.01 7.61 3.30
N ILE A 151 11.40 7.45 2.13
CA ILE A 151 11.97 7.87 0.86
C ILE A 151 11.09 8.95 0.24
N SER A 152 11.67 10.14 0.03
CA SER A 152 11.00 11.22 -0.68
C SER A 152 11.12 11.04 -2.18
N ILE A 153 9.98 11.02 -2.86
CA ILE A 153 9.89 10.97 -4.32
C ILE A 153 9.18 12.22 -4.84
N LYS A 154 9.46 12.61 -6.07
CA LYS A 154 8.75 13.72 -6.70
C LYS A 154 7.48 13.18 -7.34
N LEU A 155 6.36 13.33 -6.64
CA LEU A 155 5.05 13.05 -7.19
C LEU A 155 4.60 14.19 -8.11
N GLY A 156 3.89 13.85 -9.18
CA GLY A 156 3.17 14.82 -9.99
C GLY A 156 2.03 15.46 -9.18
N SER A 157 1.67 16.69 -9.52
CA SER A 157 0.44 17.28 -8.98
C SER A 157 -0.76 16.50 -9.52
N ALA A 158 -1.72 16.18 -8.66
CA ALA A 158 -3.02 15.71 -9.13
C ALA A 158 -3.65 16.83 -9.97
N GLY A 159 -3.87 16.56 -11.26
CA GLY A 159 -4.55 17.49 -12.17
C GLY A 159 -6.06 17.50 -11.90
N GLU A 160 -6.76 18.50 -12.47
CA GLU A 160 -8.22 18.53 -12.46
C GLU A 160 -8.83 17.48 -13.41
N GLU A 161 -8.05 16.96 -14.34
CA GLU A 161 -8.43 15.92 -15.30
C GLU A 161 -7.70 14.61 -14.97
N TYR A 162 -8.39 13.51 -15.22
CA TYR A 162 -7.80 12.18 -15.08
C TYR A 162 -7.07 11.83 -16.37
N GLU A 163 -5.76 11.63 -16.29
CA GLU A 163 -4.92 11.28 -17.44
C GLU A 163 -4.29 9.90 -17.23
N PRO A 164 -4.83 8.84 -17.87
CA PRO A 164 -4.24 7.51 -17.81
C PRO A 164 -2.80 7.50 -18.32
N ALA A 165 -1.93 6.77 -17.64
CA ALA A 165 -0.55 6.63 -18.06
C ALA A 165 -0.44 5.91 -19.41
N GLU A 166 0.36 6.45 -20.33
CA GLU A 166 0.67 5.79 -21.60
C GLU A 166 1.75 4.72 -21.41
N ILE A 167 1.35 3.53 -20.94
CA ILE A 167 2.26 2.39 -20.75
C ILE A 167 2.19 1.48 -21.98
N ASN A 168 3.17 1.60 -22.86
CA ASN A 168 3.28 0.77 -24.05
C ASN A 168 4.71 0.77 -24.61
N SER A 169 5.00 -0.06 -25.60
CA SER A 169 6.33 -0.21 -26.18
C SER A 169 6.83 0.98 -27.00
N SER A 170 6.05 2.04 -27.16
CA SER A 170 6.47 3.27 -27.83
C SER A 170 7.05 4.32 -26.88
N VAL A 171 6.90 4.13 -25.57
CA VAL A 171 7.38 5.03 -24.51
C VAL A 171 8.63 4.43 -23.86
N ASP A 172 9.67 5.25 -23.74
CA ASP A 172 10.90 4.84 -23.06
C ASP A 172 10.77 5.07 -21.54
N TYR A 173 10.61 3.99 -20.80
CA TYR A 173 10.52 3.97 -19.33
C TYR A 173 11.84 3.66 -18.63
N THR A 174 12.95 3.47 -19.36
CA THR A 174 14.22 3.01 -18.79
C THR A 174 14.67 3.84 -17.58
N GLY A 175 14.63 5.16 -17.69
CA GLY A 175 15.03 6.03 -16.57
C GLY A 175 14.06 6.00 -15.38
N VAL A 176 12.78 5.78 -15.65
CA VAL A 176 11.74 5.64 -14.63
C VAL A 176 11.91 4.32 -13.89
N ASP A 177 12.04 3.21 -14.63
CA ASP A 177 12.25 1.88 -14.07
C ASP A 177 13.56 1.77 -13.27
N ASP A 178 14.64 2.38 -13.76
CA ASP A 178 15.91 2.48 -13.03
C ASP A 178 15.75 3.20 -11.69
N SER A 179 14.99 4.27 -11.66
CA SER A 179 14.74 5.04 -10.43
C SER A 179 13.90 4.23 -9.44
N TRP A 180 12.78 3.66 -9.89
CA TRP A 180 11.89 2.87 -9.04
C TRP A 180 12.58 1.63 -8.47
N SER A 181 13.23 0.85 -9.31
CA SER A 181 13.94 -0.35 -8.88
C SER A 181 15.04 -0.07 -7.86
N GLN A 182 15.76 1.04 -7.97
CA GLN A 182 16.76 1.44 -6.98
C GLN A 182 16.12 1.76 -5.62
N LEU A 183 15.00 2.47 -5.60
CA LEU A 183 14.30 2.83 -4.38
C LEU A 183 13.72 1.60 -3.67
N GLU A 184 13.07 0.74 -4.41
CA GLU A 184 12.49 -0.50 -3.90
C GLU A 184 13.57 -1.44 -3.36
N ASN A 185 14.68 -1.60 -4.09
CA ASN A 185 15.82 -2.40 -3.63
C ASN A 185 16.43 -1.83 -2.34
N TYR A 186 16.45 -0.51 -2.19
CA TYR A 186 16.97 0.12 -0.99
C TYR A 186 16.15 -0.21 0.26
N PHE A 187 14.82 -0.30 0.16
CA PHE A 187 13.98 -0.79 1.26
C PHE A 187 14.32 -2.25 1.61
N VAL A 188 14.47 -3.09 0.60
CA VAL A 188 14.80 -4.51 0.79
C VAL A 188 16.17 -4.67 1.48
N GLU A 189 17.18 -3.94 1.03
CA GLU A 189 18.54 -3.98 1.61
C GLU A 189 18.59 -3.48 3.07
N LYS A 190 17.66 -2.62 3.46
CA LYS A 190 17.56 -2.09 4.84
C LYS A 190 16.71 -2.95 5.76
N GLY A 191 16.20 -4.07 5.29
CA GLY A 191 15.38 -4.97 6.10
C GLY A 191 14.01 -4.38 6.48
N VAL A 192 13.47 -3.51 5.62
CA VAL A 192 12.14 -2.94 5.82
C VAL A 192 11.09 -4.03 5.62
N THR A 193 10.26 -4.24 6.62
CA THR A 193 9.29 -5.35 6.61
C THR A 193 8.05 -5.04 5.77
N VAL A 194 7.57 -3.80 5.83
CA VAL A 194 6.40 -3.33 5.08
C VAL A 194 6.73 -2.00 4.44
N VAL A 195 6.47 -1.86 3.15
CA VAL A 195 6.62 -0.61 2.40
C VAL A 195 5.25 -0.14 1.94
N ASN A 196 4.89 1.09 2.27
CA ASN A 196 3.69 1.75 1.80
C ASN A 196 4.00 2.69 0.63
N GLY A 197 3.29 2.50 -0.50
CA GLY A 197 3.25 3.39 -1.65
C GLY A 197 1.85 4.00 -1.80
N SER A 198 1.64 5.18 -1.25
CA SER A 198 0.36 5.88 -1.30
C SER A 198 0.24 6.77 -2.54
N PHE A 199 0.63 6.24 -3.69
CA PHE A 199 0.59 6.89 -5.01
C PHE A 199 0.49 5.82 -6.09
N GLY A 200 0.28 6.24 -7.34
CA GLY A 200 0.22 5.33 -8.48
C GLY A 200 0.31 6.06 -9.81
N TYR A 201 0.35 5.32 -10.88
CA TYR A 201 0.06 5.81 -12.23
C TYR A 201 -1.43 5.65 -12.47
N GLN A 202 -2.09 6.73 -12.82
CA GLN A 202 -3.50 6.74 -13.22
C GLN A 202 -3.73 5.79 -14.40
N GLY A 203 -4.88 5.16 -14.43
CA GLY A 203 -5.27 4.18 -15.44
C GLY A 203 -5.67 2.85 -14.81
N ASN A 204 -6.76 2.25 -15.29
CA ASN A 204 -7.20 0.94 -14.82
C ASN A 204 -6.20 -0.13 -15.29
N ILE A 205 -5.76 -1.01 -14.41
CA ILE A 205 -4.80 -2.07 -14.78
C ILE A 205 -5.30 -2.94 -15.94
N ASN A 206 -6.61 -3.02 -16.16
CA ASN A 206 -7.20 -3.74 -17.28
C ASN A 206 -6.90 -3.13 -18.66
N ASP A 207 -6.46 -1.87 -18.69
CA ASP A 207 -6.13 -1.16 -19.93
C ASP A 207 -4.76 -1.56 -20.48
N TYR A 208 -3.97 -2.31 -19.69
CA TYR A 208 -2.59 -2.69 -20.03
C TYR A 208 -2.46 -4.19 -20.19
N SER A 209 -1.48 -4.62 -21.00
CA SER A 209 -1.08 -6.02 -21.12
C SER A 209 0.13 -6.33 -20.21
N GLU A 210 0.30 -7.62 -19.86
CA GLU A 210 1.51 -8.08 -19.17
C GLU A 210 2.78 -7.70 -19.95
N GLN A 211 2.72 -7.74 -21.29
CA GLN A 211 3.86 -7.38 -22.14
C GLN A 211 4.22 -5.89 -22.00
N ASP A 212 3.24 -5.00 -21.96
CA ASP A 212 3.48 -3.56 -21.79
C ASP A 212 4.10 -3.27 -20.42
N ILE A 213 3.58 -3.86 -19.36
CA ILE A 213 4.09 -3.72 -18.00
C ILE A 213 5.52 -4.26 -17.89
N ARG A 214 5.80 -5.45 -18.41
CA ARG A 214 7.16 -6.02 -18.40
C ARG A 214 8.13 -5.27 -19.29
N TYR A 215 7.65 -4.58 -20.31
CA TYR A 215 8.46 -3.70 -21.12
C TYR A 215 8.82 -2.42 -20.36
N ALA A 216 7.86 -1.81 -19.68
CA ALA A 216 8.03 -0.55 -18.97
C ALA A 216 8.83 -0.69 -17.68
N PHE A 217 8.61 -1.76 -16.90
CA PHE A 217 9.11 -1.92 -15.54
C PHE A 217 9.85 -3.24 -15.28
N PRO A 218 10.79 -3.65 -16.15
CA PRO A 218 11.45 -4.96 -15.99
C PRO A 218 12.28 -5.07 -14.71
N LYS A 219 12.98 -4.01 -14.29
CA LYS A 219 13.83 -4.00 -13.10
C LYS A 219 13.03 -3.86 -11.81
N THR A 220 12.01 -3.01 -11.81
CA THR A 220 11.02 -2.90 -10.73
C THR A 220 10.40 -4.28 -10.44
N ILE A 221 9.95 -4.97 -11.48
CA ILE A 221 9.40 -6.33 -11.34
C ILE A 221 10.45 -7.30 -10.77
N GLU A 222 11.70 -7.23 -11.22
CA GLU A 222 12.77 -8.08 -10.72
C GLU A 222 13.00 -7.87 -9.22
N VAL A 223 13.10 -6.62 -8.76
CA VAL A 223 13.28 -6.27 -7.34
C VAL A 223 12.11 -6.73 -6.50
N LEU A 224 10.88 -6.39 -6.90
CA LEU A 224 9.67 -6.81 -6.18
C LEU A 224 9.56 -8.33 -6.10
N ALA A 225 9.87 -9.06 -7.17
CA ALA A 225 9.84 -10.51 -7.18
C ALA A 225 10.96 -11.14 -6.33
N GLN A 226 12.10 -10.47 -6.15
CA GLN A 226 13.19 -10.94 -5.29
C GLN A 226 12.86 -10.74 -3.81
N ALA A 227 12.15 -9.69 -3.46
CA ALA A 227 11.75 -9.40 -2.09
C ALA A 227 10.93 -10.52 -1.43
N ASP A 228 10.31 -11.42 -2.20
CA ASP A 228 9.63 -12.62 -1.71
C ASP A 228 10.59 -13.80 -1.44
N LYS A 229 11.78 -13.81 -2.04
CA LYS A 229 12.70 -14.96 -2.00
C LYS A 229 13.65 -14.96 -0.79
N LEU A 230 13.67 -13.88 -0.02
CA LEU A 230 14.47 -13.78 1.20
C LEU A 230 13.76 -14.56 2.32
N ASP A 231 14.31 -15.69 2.72
CA ASP A 231 13.64 -16.69 3.60
C ASP A 231 13.27 -16.15 5.00
N GLU A 232 13.90 -15.09 5.49
CA GLU A 232 13.72 -14.58 6.85
C GLU A 232 13.26 -13.10 6.92
N ASP A 233 13.45 -12.30 5.86
CA ASP A 233 13.18 -10.85 5.84
C ASP A 233 12.38 -10.45 4.58
N LYS A 234 11.14 -10.93 4.49
CA LYS A 234 10.26 -10.59 3.35
C LYS A 234 9.77 -9.17 3.48
N THR A 235 9.93 -8.38 2.42
CA THR A 235 9.32 -7.05 2.32
C THR A 235 7.96 -7.16 1.64
N LEU A 236 6.91 -6.70 2.32
CA LEU A 236 5.57 -6.59 1.77
C LEU A 236 5.35 -5.17 1.24
N PHE A 237 4.99 -5.04 -0.03
CA PHE A 237 4.62 -3.77 -0.65
C PHE A 237 3.11 -3.57 -0.63
N ILE A 238 2.68 -2.44 -0.08
CA ILE A 238 1.27 -2.05 0.04
C ILE A 238 1.02 -0.84 -0.86
N TRP A 239 0.10 -0.98 -1.81
CA TRP A 239 -0.19 0.05 -2.79
C TRP A 239 -1.62 0.57 -2.66
N SER A 240 -1.79 1.87 -2.78
CA SER A 240 -3.13 2.45 -2.96
C SER A 240 -3.79 1.91 -4.23
N ALA A 241 -5.09 1.61 -4.16
CA ALA A 241 -5.82 1.15 -5.34
C ALA A 241 -6.13 2.27 -6.34
N GLY A 242 -6.05 3.52 -5.91
CA GLY A 242 -6.36 4.70 -6.70
C GLY A 242 -7.71 5.32 -6.37
N ASN A 243 -7.89 6.56 -6.82
CA ASN A 243 -9.04 7.41 -6.53
C ASN A 243 -9.87 7.75 -7.78
N GLY A 244 -9.84 6.90 -8.81
CA GLY A 244 -10.52 7.09 -10.11
C GLY A 244 -12.04 7.26 -9.98
N GLY A 245 -12.67 6.73 -8.92
CA GLY A 245 -14.09 6.95 -8.65
C GLY A 245 -14.44 8.42 -8.42
N GLY A 246 -13.49 9.27 -8.04
CA GLY A 246 -13.66 10.73 -7.97
C GLY A 246 -13.83 11.39 -9.34
N TYR A 247 -13.50 10.68 -10.42
CA TYR A 247 -13.60 11.13 -11.81
C TYR A 247 -14.63 10.30 -12.60
N ALA A 248 -15.55 9.64 -11.91
CA ALA A 248 -16.59 8.81 -12.53
C ALA A 248 -17.49 9.58 -13.52
N ASP A 249 -17.72 10.86 -13.27
CA ASP A 249 -18.46 11.77 -14.14
C ASP A 249 -17.71 12.10 -15.45
N GLN A 250 -16.39 11.91 -15.48
CA GLN A 250 -15.55 12.01 -16.67
C GLN A 250 -15.46 10.67 -17.44
N GLY A 251 -16.15 9.62 -16.97
CA GLY A 251 -16.18 8.31 -17.60
C GLY A 251 -15.00 7.40 -17.25
N VAL A 252 -14.27 7.72 -16.18
CA VAL A 252 -13.14 6.91 -15.72
C VAL A 252 -13.62 5.53 -15.24
N ASP A 253 -12.99 4.47 -15.72
CA ASP A 253 -13.17 3.12 -15.21
C ASP A 253 -12.32 2.91 -13.95
N TYR A 254 -12.99 2.81 -12.81
CA TYR A 254 -12.39 2.54 -11.49
C TYR A 254 -12.76 1.16 -10.94
N SER A 255 -13.15 0.24 -11.84
CA SER A 255 -13.58 -1.13 -11.47
C SER A 255 -12.45 -2.01 -10.92
N SER A 256 -11.19 -1.62 -11.14
CA SER A 256 -9.99 -2.32 -10.69
C SER A 256 -8.93 -1.30 -10.24
N PRO A 257 -7.84 -1.73 -9.55
CA PRO A 257 -6.78 -0.83 -9.14
C PRO A 257 -6.06 -0.16 -10.30
N GLU A 258 -5.42 0.96 -10.00
CA GLU A 258 -4.41 1.60 -10.84
C GLU A 258 -3.16 0.71 -10.96
N VAL A 259 -2.18 1.17 -11.74
CA VAL A 259 -1.06 0.35 -12.21
C VAL A 259 -0.33 -0.36 -11.08
N PHE A 260 0.20 0.34 -10.06
CA PHE A 260 0.99 -0.32 -9.00
C PHE A 260 0.14 -1.30 -8.17
N GLY A 261 -1.04 -0.89 -7.73
CA GLY A 261 -1.95 -1.79 -7.03
C GLY A 261 -2.45 -2.97 -7.89
N GLY A 262 -2.42 -2.81 -9.21
CA GLY A 262 -2.81 -3.81 -10.19
C GLY A 262 -1.70 -4.75 -10.66
N LEU A 263 -0.42 -4.39 -10.45
CA LEU A 263 0.73 -5.16 -10.98
C LEU A 263 0.63 -6.68 -10.73
N PRO A 264 0.28 -7.18 -9.53
CA PRO A 264 0.22 -8.62 -9.29
C PRO A 264 -0.85 -9.38 -10.08
N TYR A 265 -1.81 -8.66 -10.70
CA TYR A 265 -2.76 -9.27 -11.62
C TYR A 265 -2.11 -9.69 -12.93
N LEU A 266 -1.31 -8.81 -13.52
CA LEU A 266 -0.58 -9.07 -14.77
C LEU A 266 0.71 -9.86 -14.53
N VAL A 267 1.40 -9.61 -13.41
CA VAL A 267 2.69 -10.19 -13.04
C VAL A 267 2.50 -11.06 -11.80
N SER A 268 2.13 -12.32 -12.02
CA SER A 268 1.65 -13.22 -10.95
C SER A 268 2.68 -13.53 -9.87
N GLU A 269 3.97 -13.45 -10.18
CA GLU A 269 5.06 -13.62 -9.22
C GLU A 269 5.11 -12.56 -8.12
N LEU A 270 4.41 -11.43 -8.29
CA LEU A 270 4.34 -10.36 -7.28
C LEU A 270 3.24 -10.58 -6.23
N ARG A 271 2.38 -11.59 -6.39
CA ARG A 271 1.23 -11.83 -5.50
C ARG A 271 1.61 -12.20 -4.07
N ALA A 272 2.80 -12.74 -3.88
CA ALA A 272 3.24 -13.20 -2.58
C ALA A 272 3.66 -12.04 -1.63
N ASN A 273 4.00 -10.88 -2.20
CA ASN A 273 4.58 -9.76 -1.46
C ASN A 273 4.01 -8.38 -1.86
N SER A 274 2.87 -8.35 -2.51
CA SER A 274 2.20 -7.09 -2.86
C SER A 274 0.71 -7.16 -2.55
N ALA A 275 0.16 -6.07 -2.04
CA ALA A 275 -1.27 -5.92 -1.81
C ALA A 275 -1.77 -4.57 -2.31
N ALA A 276 -3.02 -4.56 -2.82
CA ALA A 276 -3.75 -3.34 -3.12
C ALA A 276 -4.69 -2.97 -1.97
N VAL A 277 -4.87 -1.68 -1.71
CA VAL A 277 -5.76 -1.20 -0.65
C VAL A 277 -6.83 -0.29 -1.23
N VAL A 278 -8.10 -0.66 -1.02
CA VAL A 278 -9.26 0.16 -1.33
C VAL A 278 -9.74 0.91 -0.08
N SER A 279 -10.29 2.10 -0.28
CA SER A 279 -10.82 2.91 0.82
C SER A 279 -12.25 2.52 1.17
N VAL A 280 -12.54 2.41 2.47
CA VAL A 280 -13.90 2.34 3.02
C VAL A 280 -14.20 3.54 3.91
N ASP A 281 -15.48 3.89 3.95
CA ASP A 281 -16.04 4.84 4.90
C ASP A 281 -16.15 4.19 6.29
N LEU A 282 -16.35 4.97 7.35
CA LEU A 282 -16.40 4.44 8.72
C LEU A 282 -17.56 3.47 8.97
N ASP A 283 -18.56 3.42 8.10
CA ASP A 283 -19.64 2.41 8.13
C ASP A 283 -19.29 1.10 7.42
N GLY A 284 -18.06 0.99 6.88
CA GLY A 284 -17.55 -0.19 6.16
C GLY A 284 -17.95 -0.22 4.68
N THR A 285 -18.64 0.79 4.16
CA THR A 285 -18.95 0.85 2.72
C THR A 285 -17.75 1.35 1.92
N ILE A 286 -17.57 0.84 0.69
CA ILE A 286 -16.49 1.31 -0.19
C ILE A 286 -16.70 2.80 -0.50
N SER A 287 -15.67 3.61 -0.23
CA SER A 287 -15.69 5.05 -0.50
C SER A 287 -15.98 5.34 -1.97
N SER A 288 -16.79 6.37 -2.23
CA SER A 288 -17.26 6.69 -3.58
C SER A 288 -16.12 6.98 -4.56
N PHE A 289 -15.04 7.58 -4.08
CA PHE A 289 -13.85 7.91 -4.86
C PHE A 289 -12.91 6.72 -5.10
N SER A 290 -12.99 5.66 -4.27
CA SER A 290 -12.05 4.55 -4.31
C SER A 290 -12.21 3.70 -5.57
N ASN A 291 -11.11 3.35 -6.21
CA ASN A 291 -11.08 2.22 -7.11
C ASN A 291 -11.53 0.96 -6.37
N ARG A 292 -12.00 -0.03 -7.11
CA ARG A 292 -12.44 -1.33 -6.59
C ARG A 292 -11.31 -2.35 -6.63
N CYS A 293 -11.42 -3.40 -5.84
CA CYS A 293 -10.49 -4.52 -5.93
C CYS A 293 -10.51 -5.20 -7.31
N GLY A 294 -11.68 -5.32 -7.94
CA GLY A 294 -11.82 -5.85 -9.29
C GLY A 294 -11.01 -7.13 -9.53
N VAL A 295 -10.07 -7.04 -10.46
CA VAL A 295 -9.17 -8.16 -10.79
C VAL A 295 -8.15 -8.48 -9.69
N ALA A 296 -7.90 -7.56 -8.76
CA ALA A 296 -6.98 -7.72 -7.64
C ALA A 296 -7.59 -8.41 -6.42
N LYS A 297 -8.84 -8.88 -6.48
CA LYS A 297 -9.61 -9.42 -5.35
C LYS A 297 -8.90 -10.44 -4.47
N ASP A 298 -7.92 -11.16 -5.01
CA ASP A 298 -7.20 -12.22 -4.30
C ASP A 298 -6.01 -11.70 -3.45
N TYR A 299 -5.63 -10.41 -3.63
CA TYR A 299 -4.55 -9.74 -2.91
C TYR A 299 -4.92 -8.28 -2.55
N CYS A 300 -6.20 -7.99 -2.48
CA CYS A 300 -6.73 -6.67 -2.15
C CYS A 300 -7.40 -6.70 -0.78
N VAL A 301 -7.17 -5.64 -0.01
CA VAL A 301 -7.80 -5.42 1.30
C VAL A 301 -8.54 -4.08 1.31
N ALA A 302 -9.49 -3.94 2.23
CA ALA A 302 -10.19 -2.69 2.47
C ALA A 302 -9.72 -2.08 3.79
N ALA A 303 -9.45 -0.77 3.78
CA ALA A 303 -9.04 -0.03 4.97
C ALA A 303 -9.81 1.30 5.08
N PRO A 304 -9.99 1.85 6.29
CA PRO A 304 -10.56 3.17 6.48
C PRO A 304 -9.74 4.21 5.73
N GLY A 305 -10.38 5.00 4.87
CA GLY A 305 -9.68 6.02 4.07
C GLY A 305 -10.54 7.25 3.77
N ARG A 306 -11.69 7.41 4.47
CA ARG A 306 -12.49 8.63 4.37
C ARG A 306 -12.47 9.38 5.68
N SER A 307 -12.20 10.70 5.60
CA SER A 307 -12.20 11.61 6.74
C SER A 307 -11.25 11.13 7.85
N ILE A 308 -10.03 10.82 7.47
CA ILE A 308 -8.99 10.36 8.41
C ILE A 308 -8.20 11.57 8.89
N THR A 309 -8.24 11.82 10.19
CA THR A 309 -7.45 12.85 10.86
C THR A 309 -6.01 12.36 11.07
N SER A 310 -5.02 13.16 10.70
CA SER A 310 -3.61 12.84 10.93
C SER A 310 -2.74 14.09 10.93
N ALA A 311 -1.46 13.92 11.25
CA ALA A 311 -0.45 14.96 11.24
C ALA A 311 -0.37 15.72 9.91
N TYR A 312 -0.09 17.01 9.98
CA TYR A 312 -0.10 17.88 8.80
C TYR A 312 1.06 18.86 8.82
N ALA A 313 1.93 18.81 7.84
CA ALA A 313 3.07 19.72 7.72
C ALA A 313 2.62 21.17 7.47
N GLN A 314 3.14 22.12 8.26
CA GLN A 314 2.90 23.55 8.11
C GLN A 314 4.17 24.38 8.32
N ASP A 315 4.23 25.56 7.67
CA ASP A 315 5.26 26.58 7.90
C ASP A 315 4.93 27.40 9.17
N ALA A 316 4.95 26.77 10.33
CA ALA A 316 4.69 27.43 11.60
C ALA A 316 5.65 26.93 12.67
N PRO A 317 5.90 27.74 13.73
CA PRO A 317 6.81 27.33 14.80
C PRO A 317 6.27 26.18 15.68
N GLU A 318 5.00 25.83 15.53
CA GLU A 318 4.34 24.76 16.26
C GLU A 318 4.04 23.61 15.32
N ASN A 319 4.74 22.49 15.49
CA ASN A 319 4.61 21.29 14.66
C ASN A 319 3.54 20.33 15.21
N SER A 320 2.36 20.84 15.48
CA SER A 320 1.25 20.12 16.09
C SER A 320 -0.07 20.29 15.30
N TYR A 321 0.04 20.42 14.00
CA TYR A 321 -1.13 20.59 13.15
C TYR A 321 -1.65 19.25 12.62
N TYR A 322 -2.98 19.13 12.59
CA TYR A 322 -3.69 17.98 12.08
C TYR A 322 -4.64 18.41 10.97
N ALA A 323 -4.86 17.52 10.03
CA ALA A 323 -5.83 17.71 8.97
C ALA A 323 -6.60 16.41 8.70
N GLU A 324 -7.81 16.56 8.17
CA GLU A 324 -8.62 15.43 7.72
C GLU A 324 -8.44 15.25 6.21
N PHE A 325 -7.99 14.08 5.80
CA PHE A 325 -7.85 13.70 4.40
C PHE A 325 -8.71 12.49 4.05
N SER A 326 -8.97 12.33 2.75
CA SER A 326 -9.68 11.17 2.22
C SER A 326 -8.97 10.66 0.96
N GLY A 327 -8.75 9.36 0.89
CA GLY A 327 -8.07 8.72 -0.24
C GLY A 327 -7.79 7.25 0.04
N THR A 328 -7.45 6.50 -1.01
CA THR A 328 -6.87 5.15 -0.87
C THR A 328 -5.44 5.19 -0.31
N SER A 329 -4.90 6.38 -0.17
CA SER A 329 -3.59 6.67 0.45
C SER A 329 -3.63 6.64 1.98
N MET A 330 -4.82 6.85 2.57
CA MET A 330 -5.05 6.93 4.02
C MET A 330 -5.34 5.56 4.58
#